data_69c6b053bffb575bfde74497badf6194
#
_entry.id   69c6b053bffb575bfde74497badf6194
#
_cell.length_a   1.000
_cell.length_b   1.000
_cell.length_c   1.000
_cell.angle_alpha   90.00
_cell.angle_beta   90.00
_cell.angle_gamma   90.00
#
_symmetry.space_group_name_H-M   'P 1'
#
loop_
_entity.id
_entity.type
_entity.pdbx_description
1 polymer ?
#
loop_
_entity_poly.entity_id
_entity_poly.type
_entity_poly.pdbx_seq_one_letter_code
_entity_poly.pdbx_strand_id
1 'polypeptide(L)'
;LSLLSPSIASFYAQPDLLLPLIVLALQFFPLSFNSVQVAKTTRDLNTKPIFIGVISAELLAGVVALVLAYCGLGLWSLVVQQLLSAVATCLFTATLVRWRPYFEFSWDSARELLSFGYKVMLTDLLNNSASSLYTMAIGKVFSPAQLGFYSQGQKYPLAISEVLTGALTPVLLAGFAEKRHRARDEFMTSTRQAARFTSILLAPATAFCILFASDIVSLLLTDKWLPCVPIFQLYCVASLSRSLTLIARQGIMATGNARDPLLIAMLKLVSSLALFGIVVLMGGSLILITAVWVCACVIEQGATMVSARKSFGYKISVQCFDILPGMASSFSGLALALVAQSFGFHALVS
;
A
#
# COMPACT_ATOMS: atom_id res chain seq x y z
N LEU A 1 13.39 4.43 16.79
CA LEU A 1 14.26 4.33 15.64
C LEU A 1 15.69 4.72 16.01
N SER A 2 15.93 5.84 16.68
CA SER A 2 17.26 6.29 17.09
C SER A 2 17.99 5.27 17.98
N LEU A 3 17.31 4.59 18.91
CA LEU A 3 17.87 3.55 19.76
C LEU A 3 18.22 2.27 18.97
N LEU A 4 17.52 2.01 17.87
CA LEU A 4 17.75 0.83 17.02
C LEU A 4 18.73 1.11 15.89
N SER A 5 19.11 2.36 15.65
CA SER A 5 20.02 2.76 14.55
C SER A 5 21.37 2.01 14.58
N PRO A 6 22.05 1.82 15.75
CA PRO A 6 23.30 1.06 15.78
C PRO A 6 23.10 -0.41 15.38
N SER A 7 22.00 -1.02 15.85
CA SER A 7 21.70 -2.42 15.52
C SER A 7 21.37 -2.60 14.04
N ILE A 8 20.67 -1.63 13.43
CA ILE A 8 20.37 -1.64 12.00
C ILE A 8 21.64 -1.46 11.17
N ALA A 9 22.50 -0.50 11.53
CA ALA A 9 23.76 -0.26 10.83
C ALA A 9 24.68 -1.48 10.90
N SER A 10 24.77 -2.15 12.06
CA SER A 10 25.54 -3.39 12.22
C SER A 10 24.95 -4.56 11.44
N PHE A 11 23.62 -4.67 11.37
CA PHE A 11 22.93 -5.72 10.59
C PHE A 11 23.25 -5.63 9.10
N TYR A 12 23.33 -4.44 8.54
CA TYR A 12 23.69 -4.21 7.13
C TYR A 12 25.19 -4.07 6.89
N ALA A 13 26.03 -4.10 7.94
CA ALA A 13 27.46 -3.88 7.88
C ALA A 13 27.85 -2.56 7.17
N GLN A 14 27.05 -1.51 7.38
CA GLN A 14 27.24 -0.17 6.79
C GLN A 14 27.16 0.91 7.88
N PRO A 15 28.28 1.31 8.46
CA PRO A 15 28.33 2.31 9.53
C PRO A 15 27.85 3.70 9.09
N ASP A 16 27.99 4.01 7.80
CA ASP A 16 27.57 5.29 7.22
C ASP A 16 26.04 5.55 7.29
N LEU A 17 25.25 4.49 7.54
CA LEU A 17 23.80 4.60 7.70
C LEU A 17 23.37 5.14 9.08
N LEU A 18 24.25 5.15 10.07
CA LEU A 18 23.91 5.48 11.46
C LEU A 18 23.37 6.91 11.59
N LEU A 19 24.11 7.91 11.10
CA LEU A 19 23.69 9.30 11.16
C LEU A 19 22.41 9.58 10.35
N PRO A 20 22.30 9.14 9.08
CA PRO A 20 21.05 9.23 8.32
C PRO A 20 19.82 8.67 9.04
N LEU A 21 19.92 7.51 9.68
CA LEU A 21 18.82 6.89 10.40
C LEU A 21 18.38 7.70 11.64
N ILE A 22 19.34 8.28 12.38
CA ILE A 22 19.04 9.14 13.53
C ILE A 22 18.32 10.41 13.07
N VAL A 23 18.81 11.04 12.00
CA VAL A 23 18.21 12.26 11.47
C VAL A 23 16.80 11.97 10.90
N LEU A 24 16.61 10.87 10.20
CA LEU A 24 15.30 10.45 9.72
C LEU A 24 14.30 10.16 10.85
N ALA A 25 14.77 9.81 12.05
CA ALA A 25 13.86 9.64 13.18
C ALA A 25 13.16 10.95 13.59
N LEU A 26 13.73 12.10 13.30
CA LEU A 26 13.13 13.41 13.61
C LEU A 26 11.83 13.67 12.83
N GLN A 27 11.64 13.02 11.68
CA GLN A 27 10.40 13.16 10.89
C GLN A 27 9.13 12.69 11.63
N PHE A 28 9.27 11.80 12.62
CA PHE A 28 8.10 11.30 13.37
C PHE A 28 7.40 12.39 14.19
N PHE A 29 8.10 13.44 14.61
CA PHE A 29 7.47 14.56 15.33
C PHE A 29 6.46 15.31 14.46
N PRO A 30 6.81 15.86 13.28
CA PRO A 30 5.83 16.52 12.41
C PRO A 30 4.77 15.56 11.89
N LEU A 31 5.10 14.29 11.61
CA LEU A 31 4.13 13.29 11.17
C LEU A 31 3.09 12.97 12.24
N SER A 32 3.48 12.87 13.52
CA SER A 32 2.55 12.66 14.63
C SER A 32 1.57 13.83 14.77
N PHE A 33 2.05 15.04 14.65
CA PHE A 33 1.19 16.23 14.68
C PHE A 33 0.24 16.29 13.47
N ASN A 34 0.75 15.95 12.28
CA ASN A 34 -0.06 15.90 11.06
C ASN A 34 -1.16 14.83 11.12
N SER A 35 -0.92 13.70 11.81
CA SER A 35 -1.91 12.60 11.91
C SER A 35 -3.24 13.05 12.54
N VAL A 36 -3.18 13.97 13.53
CA VAL A 36 -4.37 14.54 14.18
C VAL A 36 -5.15 15.45 13.21
N GLN A 37 -4.43 16.23 12.39
CA GLN A 37 -5.05 17.08 11.38
C GLN A 37 -5.75 16.26 10.31
N VAL A 38 -5.10 15.16 9.85
CA VAL A 38 -5.67 14.20 8.91
C VAL A 38 -6.93 13.55 9.48
N ALA A 39 -6.90 13.10 10.75
CA ALA A 39 -8.06 12.48 11.40
C ALA A 39 -9.26 13.43 11.45
N LYS A 40 -9.05 14.71 11.82
CA LYS A 40 -10.09 15.73 11.83
C LYS A 40 -10.69 15.95 10.44
N THR A 41 -9.82 16.18 9.46
CA THR A 41 -10.23 16.50 8.09
C THR A 41 -10.97 15.33 7.42
N THR A 42 -10.56 14.11 7.74
CA THR A 42 -11.25 12.89 7.30
C THR A 42 -12.64 12.78 7.94
N ARG A 43 -12.77 13.12 9.22
CA ARG A 43 -14.06 13.18 9.91
C ARG A 43 -15.01 14.19 9.28
N ASP A 44 -14.48 15.35 8.89
CA ASP A 44 -15.24 16.45 8.28
C ASP A 44 -15.50 16.19 6.77
N LEU A 45 -15.05 15.05 6.21
CA LEU A 45 -15.13 14.67 4.78
C LEU A 45 -14.56 15.73 3.81
N ASN A 46 -13.67 16.59 4.31
CA ASN A 46 -13.00 17.63 3.52
C ASN A 46 -11.51 17.32 3.36
N THR A 47 -11.18 16.50 2.38
CA THR A 47 -9.80 16.05 2.13
C THR A 47 -8.95 17.01 1.29
N LYS A 48 -9.54 18.08 0.72
CA LYS A 48 -8.82 19.06 -0.11
C LYS A 48 -7.59 19.69 0.56
N PRO A 49 -7.66 20.14 1.83
CA PRO A 49 -6.49 20.74 2.49
C PRO A 49 -5.32 19.78 2.62
N ILE A 50 -5.59 18.50 2.91
CA ILE A 50 -4.56 17.45 3.01
C ILE A 50 -3.91 17.25 1.65
N PHE A 51 -4.72 17.07 0.60
CA PHE A 51 -4.23 16.82 -0.75
C PHE A 51 -3.32 17.95 -1.24
N ILE A 52 -3.76 19.20 -1.10
CA ILE A 52 -2.97 20.38 -1.48
C ILE A 52 -1.70 20.46 -0.63
N GLY A 53 -1.81 20.27 0.68
CA GLY A 53 -0.67 20.32 1.61
C GLY A 53 0.41 19.29 1.26
N VAL A 54 0.00 18.03 1.02
CA VAL A 54 0.91 16.94 0.66
C VAL A 54 1.59 17.20 -0.68
N ILE A 55 0.83 17.54 -1.74
CA ILE A 55 1.42 17.76 -3.07
C ILE A 55 2.40 18.93 -3.04
N SER A 56 2.04 20.06 -2.40
CA SER A 56 2.91 21.21 -2.30
C SER A 56 4.21 20.88 -1.54
N ALA A 57 4.11 20.09 -0.47
CA ALA A 57 5.25 19.65 0.31
C ALA A 57 6.17 18.71 -0.48
N GLU A 58 5.61 17.74 -1.18
CA GLU A 58 6.38 16.80 -1.99
C GLU A 58 7.09 17.48 -3.17
N LEU A 59 6.43 18.43 -3.84
CA LEU A 59 7.05 19.23 -4.89
C LEU A 59 8.21 20.05 -4.35
N LEU A 60 8.02 20.74 -3.23
CA LEU A 60 9.08 21.53 -2.58
C LEU A 60 10.27 20.63 -2.19
N ALA A 61 9.99 19.52 -1.51
CA ALA A 61 11.01 18.58 -1.05
C ALA A 61 11.75 17.93 -2.24
N GLY A 62 11.03 17.60 -3.31
CA GLY A 62 11.61 17.04 -4.52
C GLY A 62 12.56 18.00 -5.23
N VAL A 63 12.16 19.26 -5.40
CA VAL A 63 13.04 20.31 -6.00
C VAL A 63 14.30 20.50 -5.16
N VAL A 64 14.15 20.61 -3.83
CA VAL A 64 15.32 20.78 -2.93
C VAL A 64 16.23 19.56 -3.01
N ALA A 65 15.68 18.34 -3.05
CA ALA A 65 16.47 17.12 -3.17
C ALA A 65 17.28 17.08 -4.48
N LEU A 66 16.67 17.48 -5.61
CA LEU A 66 17.37 17.57 -6.89
C LEU A 66 18.55 18.55 -6.82
N VAL A 67 18.35 19.73 -6.26
CA VAL A 67 19.42 20.71 -6.10
C VAL A 67 20.54 20.14 -5.24
N LEU A 68 20.23 19.51 -4.09
CA LEU A 68 21.22 18.92 -3.21
C LEU A 68 21.97 17.74 -3.85
N ALA A 69 21.28 16.95 -4.67
CA ALA A 69 21.90 15.88 -5.43
C ALA A 69 22.89 16.43 -6.48
N TYR A 70 22.53 17.52 -7.17
CA TYR A 70 23.44 18.23 -8.07
C TYR A 70 24.66 18.83 -7.35
N CYS A 71 24.50 19.26 -6.10
CA CYS A 71 25.59 19.70 -5.25
C CYS A 71 26.49 18.56 -4.73
N GLY A 72 26.19 17.30 -5.08
CA GLY A 72 27.03 16.16 -4.73
C GLY A 72 26.78 15.57 -3.33
N LEU A 73 25.69 15.94 -2.63
CA LEU A 73 25.40 15.47 -1.28
C LEU A 73 24.96 13.98 -1.24
N GLY A 74 24.78 13.31 -2.37
CA GLY A 74 24.50 11.86 -2.44
C GLY A 74 23.35 11.42 -1.54
N LEU A 75 23.61 10.52 -0.59
CA LEU A 75 22.61 9.98 0.34
C LEU A 75 21.88 11.07 1.16
N TRP A 76 22.59 12.14 1.53
CA TRP A 76 22.01 13.22 2.33
C TRP A 76 20.91 14.00 1.61
N SER A 77 20.92 14.04 0.28
CA SER A 77 19.83 14.65 -0.49
C SER A 77 18.48 13.97 -0.22
N LEU A 78 18.48 12.62 -0.09
CA LEU A 78 17.29 11.83 0.22
C LEU A 78 16.84 12.00 1.68
N VAL A 79 17.80 12.10 2.61
CA VAL A 79 17.49 12.34 4.04
C VAL A 79 16.81 13.69 4.22
N VAL A 80 17.37 14.75 3.59
CA VAL A 80 16.79 16.09 3.63
C VAL A 80 15.42 16.13 2.95
N GLN A 81 15.27 15.43 1.82
CA GLN A 81 13.96 15.31 1.15
C GLN A 81 12.88 14.78 2.08
N GLN A 82 13.14 13.66 2.75
CA GLN A 82 12.17 13.01 3.63
C GLN A 82 11.81 13.91 4.83
N LEU A 83 12.82 14.52 5.46
CA LEU A 83 12.59 15.39 6.60
C LEU A 83 11.83 16.67 6.18
N LEU A 84 12.23 17.28 5.08
CA LEU A 84 11.58 18.48 4.55
C LEU A 84 10.14 18.19 4.13
N SER A 85 9.88 17.06 3.46
CA SER A 85 8.53 16.60 3.11
C SER A 85 7.66 16.49 4.34
N ALA A 86 8.14 15.83 5.41
CA ALA A 86 7.38 15.66 6.65
C ALA A 86 7.05 16.99 7.33
N VAL A 87 8.04 17.89 7.43
CA VAL A 87 7.87 19.23 8.04
C VAL A 87 6.94 20.10 7.19
N ALA A 88 7.18 20.17 5.88
CA ALA A 88 6.38 20.97 4.97
C ALA A 88 4.92 20.50 4.91
N THR A 89 4.69 19.17 4.85
CA THR A 89 3.34 18.60 4.91
C THR A 89 2.62 19.01 6.19
N CYS A 90 3.27 18.89 7.34
CA CYS A 90 2.70 19.31 8.62
C CYS A 90 2.34 20.81 8.61
N LEU A 91 3.24 21.68 8.16
CA LEU A 91 3.02 23.12 8.13
C LEU A 91 1.94 23.52 7.13
N PHE A 92 1.99 23.01 5.90
CA PHE A 92 1.01 23.36 4.87
C PHE A 92 -0.39 22.86 5.23
N THR A 93 -0.49 21.64 5.77
CA THR A 93 -1.77 21.11 6.24
C THR A 93 -2.30 21.94 7.41
N ALA A 94 -1.45 22.32 8.37
CA ALA A 94 -1.83 23.15 9.51
C ALA A 94 -2.40 24.52 9.10
N THR A 95 -1.77 25.16 8.10
CA THR A 95 -2.23 26.47 7.59
C THR A 95 -3.55 26.36 6.83
N LEU A 96 -3.75 25.28 6.07
CA LEU A 96 -4.95 25.05 5.25
C LEU A 96 -6.15 24.59 6.09
N VAL A 97 -5.93 23.74 7.08
CA VAL A 97 -6.99 23.20 7.97
C VAL A 97 -7.42 24.25 9.01
N ARG A 98 -6.57 25.26 9.30
CA ARG A 98 -6.82 26.32 10.30
C ARG A 98 -7.23 25.77 11.67
N TRP A 99 -6.75 24.58 12.00
CA TRP A 99 -7.01 23.94 13.28
C TRP A 99 -5.93 24.29 14.29
N ARG A 100 -6.34 24.60 15.52
CA ARG A 100 -5.43 24.83 16.63
C ARG A 100 -5.65 23.75 17.69
N PRO A 101 -4.59 23.09 18.17
CA PRO A 101 -4.69 22.11 19.23
C PRO A 101 -5.09 22.79 20.53
N TYR A 102 -6.05 22.20 21.24
CA TYR A 102 -6.33 22.54 22.63
C TYR A 102 -5.60 21.52 23.51
N PHE A 103 -4.93 22.01 24.55
CA PHE A 103 -4.26 21.17 25.53
C PHE A 103 -5.25 20.75 26.61
N GLU A 104 -6.23 19.94 26.27
CA GLU A 104 -7.14 19.28 27.19
C GLU A 104 -6.84 17.77 27.16
N PHE A 105 -6.63 17.19 28.35
CA PHE A 105 -6.36 15.77 28.50
C PHE A 105 -7.44 15.12 29.36
N SER A 106 -8.11 14.10 28.83
CA SER A 106 -9.09 13.28 29.54
C SER A 106 -8.67 11.82 29.51
N TRP A 107 -8.46 11.23 30.70
CA TRP A 107 -8.11 9.81 30.82
C TRP A 107 -9.21 8.88 30.31
N ASP A 108 -10.48 9.22 30.50
CA ASP A 108 -11.60 8.40 30.07
C ASP A 108 -11.66 8.33 28.54
N SER A 109 -11.55 9.47 27.88
CA SER A 109 -11.47 9.53 26.40
C SER A 109 -10.22 8.82 25.87
N ALA A 110 -9.07 8.98 26.53
CA ALA A 110 -7.84 8.30 26.14
C ALA A 110 -7.96 6.78 26.25
N ARG A 111 -8.59 6.27 27.33
CA ARG A 111 -8.81 4.83 27.54
C ARG A 111 -9.77 4.23 26.52
N GLU A 112 -10.84 4.93 26.18
CA GLU A 112 -11.79 4.50 25.15
C GLU A 112 -11.13 4.44 23.77
N LEU A 113 -10.44 5.50 23.38
CA LEU A 113 -9.70 5.55 22.11
C LEU A 113 -8.61 4.49 22.04
N LEU A 114 -7.84 4.27 23.11
CA LEU A 114 -6.81 3.24 23.15
C LEU A 114 -7.40 1.84 23.04
N SER A 115 -8.55 1.56 23.69
CA SER A 115 -9.17 0.22 23.68
C SER A 115 -9.58 -0.26 22.30
N PHE A 116 -9.94 0.65 21.41
CA PHE A 116 -10.24 0.38 19.99
C PHE A 116 -9.01 0.56 19.10
N GLY A 117 -8.31 1.67 19.28
CA GLY A 117 -7.21 2.10 18.43
C GLY A 117 -6.02 1.14 18.45
N TYR A 118 -5.69 0.49 19.60
CA TYR A 118 -4.55 -0.43 19.64
C TYR A 118 -4.75 -1.65 18.74
N LYS A 119 -5.97 -2.15 18.56
CA LYS A 119 -6.25 -3.29 17.68
C LYS A 119 -6.07 -2.92 16.22
N VAL A 120 -6.55 -1.73 15.84
CA VAL A 120 -6.36 -1.21 14.47
C VAL A 120 -4.88 -0.95 14.22
N MET A 121 -4.20 -0.26 15.15
CA MET A 121 -2.76 -0.01 15.08
C MET A 121 -1.96 -1.32 14.96
N LEU A 122 -2.29 -2.33 15.76
CA LEU A 122 -1.60 -3.62 15.71
C LEU A 122 -1.83 -4.35 14.37
N THR A 123 -3.04 -4.26 13.82
CA THR A 123 -3.36 -4.82 12.50
C THR A 123 -2.54 -4.15 11.40
N ASP A 124 -2.47 -2.83 11.41
CA ASP A 124 -1.71 -2.07 10.41
C ASP A 124 -0.20 -2.26 10.60
N LEU A 125 0.26 -2.33 11.85
CA LEU A 125 1.66 -2.65 12.16
C LEU A 125 2.03 -4.03 11.62
N LEU A 126 1.21 -5.05 11.82
CA LEU A 126 1.47 -6.40 11.32
C LEU A 126 1.46 -6.44 9.79
N ASN A 127 0.53 -5.77 9.13
CA ASN A 127 0.46 -5.72 7.67
C ASN A 127 1.69 -5.03 7.06
N ASN A 128 2.11 -3.89 7.63
CA ASN A 128 3.28 -3.15 7.18
C ASN A 128 4.57 -3.86 7.54
N SER A 129 4.64 -4.48 8.74
CA SER A 129 5.80 -5.27 9.16
C SER A 129 6.01 -6.48 8.27
N ALA A 130 4.95 -7.16 7.83
CA ALA A 130 5.08 -8.29 6.91
C ALA A 130 5.81 -7.88 5.63
N SER A 131 5.41 -6.77 5.00
CA SER A 131 6.04 -6.23 3.79
C SER A 131 7.48 -5.79 4.04
N SER A 132 7.72 -5.08 5.16
CA SER A 132 9.04 -4.55 5.51
C SER A 132 10.02 -5.66 5.86
N LEU A 133 9.62 -6.64 6.67
CA LEU A 133 10.45 -7.78 7.05
C LEU A 133 10.80 -8.62 5.81
N TYR A 134 9.86 -8.77 4.88
CA TYR A 134 10.09 -9.47 3.64
C TYR A 134 11.16 -8.77 2.79
N THR A 135 11.07 -7.45 2.64
CA THR A 135 12.07 -6.64 1.94
C THR A 135 13.44 -6.67 2.64
N MET A 136 13.46 -6.60 3.99
CA MET A 136 14.70 -6.75 4.77
C MET A 136 15.36 -8.12 4.56
N ALA A 137 14.56 -9.18 4.56
CA ALA A 137 15.05 -10.53 4.35
C ALA A 137 15.65 -10.70 2.94
N ILE A 138 15.01 -10.13 1.92
CA ILE A 138 15.57 -10.10 0.55
C ILE A 138 16.91 -9.33 0.54
N GLY A 139 16.97 -8.16 1.18
CA GLY A 139 18.19 -7.36 1.25
C GLY A 139 19.35 -8.03 2.00
N LYS A 140 19.06 -9.01 2.87
CA LYS A 140 20.09 -9.80 3.58
C LYS A 140 20.58 -11.00 2.78
N VAL A 141 19.67 -11.64 2.02
CA VAL A 141 19.95 -12.90 1.30
C VAL A 141 20.47 -12.64 -0.11
N PHE A 142 20.01 -11.58 -0.75
CA PHE A 142 20.31 -11.26 -2.14
C PHE A 142 21.23 -10.05 -2.28
N SER A 143 21.77 -9.84 -3.48
CA SER A 143 22.63 -8.70 -3.76
C SER A 143 21.86 -7.36 -3.71
N PRO A 144 22.56 -6.23 -3.46
CA PRO A 144 21.94 -4.89 -3.51
C PRO A 144 21.26 -4.57 -4.84
N ALA A 145 21.80 -5.06 -5.97
CA ALA A 145 21.18 -4.91 -7.29
C ALA A 145 19.84 -5.65 -7.38
N GLN A 146 19.78 -6.87 -6.88
CA GLN A 146 18.55 -7.67 -6.84
C GLN A 146 17.49 -7.06 -5.91
N LEU A 147 17.89 -6.51 -4.76
CA LEU A 147 17.01 -5.74 -3.89
C LEU A 147 16.46 -4.50 -4.63
N GLY A 148 17.30 -3.83 -5.43
CA GLY A 148 16.91 -2.72 -6.29
C GLY A 148 15.82 -3.12 -7.29
N PHE A 149 16.01 -4.23 -8.01
CA PHE A 149 15.00 -4.76 -8.95
C PHE A 149 13.69 -5.14 -8.26
N TYR A 150 13.78 -5.76 -7.08
CA TYR A 150 12.60 -6.07 -6.29
C TYR A 150 11.85 -4.80 -5.87
N SER A 151 12.56 -3.82 -5.32
CA SER A 151 11.97 -2.57 -4.83
C SER A 151 11.31 -1.75 -5.95
N GLN A 152 11.93 -1.67 -7.12
CA GLN A 152 11.34 -0.96 -8.26
C GLN A 152 10.17 -1.75 -8.88
N GLY A 153 10.28 -3.07 -8.98
CA GLY A 153 9.21 -3.92 -9.50
C GLY A 153 7.93 -3.87 -8.68
N GLN A 154 8.00 -3.70 -7.37
CA GLN A 154 6.84 -3.57 -6.51
C GLN A 154 6.25 -2.15 -6.45
N LYS A 155 7.07 -1.11 -6.60
CA LYS A 155 6.73 0.29 -6.32
C LYS A 155 5.52 0.78 -7.14
N TYR A 156 5.55 0.60 -8.45
CA TYR A 156 4.53 1.15 -9.35
C TYR A 156 3.18 0.42 -9.26
N PRO A 157 3.12 -0.94 -9.26
CA PRO A 157 1.86 -1.65 -9.06
C PRO A 157 1.20 -1.32 -7.73
N LEU A 158 1.99 -1.17 -6.65
CA LEU A 158 1.46 -0.79 -5.35
C LEU A 158 0.95 0.65 -5.36
N ALA A 159 1.67 1.60 -5.97
CA ALA A 159 1.24 2.99 -6.05
C ALA A 159 -0.12 3.14 -6.76
N ILE A 160 -0.33 2.42 -7.88
CA ILE A 160 -1.62 2.40 -8.59
C ILE A 160 -2.73 1.89 -7.66
N SER A 161 -2.48 0.79 -6.96
CA SER A 161 -3.44 0.22 -6.00
C SER A 161 -3.73 1.18 -4.83
N GLU A 162 -2.72 1.87 -4.31
CA GLU A 162 -2.86 2.79 -3.17
C GLU A 162 -3.64 4.05 -3.50
N VAL A 163 -3.45 4.62 -4.68
CA VAL A 163 -4.25 5.76 -5.14
C VAL A 163 -5.74 5.40 -5.19
N LEU A 164 -6.06 4.24 -5.77
CA LEU A 164 -7.45 3.81 -5.90
C LEU A 164 -8.07 3.40 -4.57
N THR A 165 -7.35 2.64 -3.75
CA THR A 165 -7.83 2.23 -2.42
C THR A 165 -7.94 3.41 -1.46
N GLY A 166 -7.01 4.37 -1.53
CA GLY A 166 -7.05 5.61 -0.74
C GLY A 166 -8.28 6.47 -1.05
N ALA A 167 -8.67 6.55 -2.32
CA ALA A 167 -9.89 7.25 -2.72
C ALA A 167 -11.16 6.51 -2.29
N LEU A 168 -11.16 5.18 -2.34
CA LEU A 168 -12.35 4.36 -2.02
C LEU A 168 -12.57 4.17 -0.52
N THR A 169 -11.51 4.08 0.28
CA THR A 169 -11.60 3.76 1.72
C THR A 169 -12.50 4.72 2.50
N PRO A 170 -12.39 6.06 2.40
CA PRO A 170 -13.26 6.97 3.13
C PRO A 170 -14.73 6.85 2.72
N VAL A 171 -14.98 6.66 1.42
CA VAL A 171 -16.33 6.52 0.88
C VAL A 171 -16.98 5.22 1.36
N LEU A 172 -16.22 4.13 1.38
CA LEU A 172 -16.69 2.83 1.88
C LEU A 172 -16.97 2.88 3.38
N LEU A 173 -16.07 3.47 4.17
CA LEU A 173 -16.26 3.60 5.62
C LEU A 173 -17.50 4.42 5.96
N ALA A 174 -17.69 5.57 5.33
CA ALA A 174 -18.87 6.41 5.54
C ALA A 174 -20.14 5.69 5.11
N GLY A 175 -20.17 5.10 3.91
CA GLY A 175 -21.30 4.35 3.41
C GLY A 175 -21.64 3.10 4.23
N PHE A 176 -20.63 2.41 4.76
CA PHE A 176 -20.83 1.23 5.61
C PHE A 176 -21.28 1.62 7.03
N ALA A 177 -20.76 2.72 7.59
CA ALA A 177 -21.17 3.22 8.89
C ALA A 177 -22.64 3.66 8.89
N GLU A 178 -23.07 4.38 7.86
CA GLU A 178 -24.46 4.83 7.71
C GLU A 178 -25.42 3.65 7.55
N LYS A 179 -25.05 2.64 6.77
CA LYS A 179 -25.89 1.48 6.45
C LYS A 179 -25.83 0.36 7.49
N ARG A 180 -24.93 0.42 8.46
CA ARG A 180 -24.83 -0.56 9.55
C ARG A 180 -26.13 -0.68 10.35
N HIS A 181 -26.85 0.43 10.52
CA HIS A 181 -28.12 0.50 11.25
C HIS A 181 -29.35 0.27 10.37
N ARG A 182 -29.18 0.12 9.05
CA ARG A 182 -30.22 -0.24 8.07
C ARG A 182 -30.24 -1.75 7.81
N ALA A 183 -31.09 -2.18 6.90
CA ALA A 183 -31.24 -3.60 6.58
C ALA A 183 -29.90 -4.23 6.11
N ARG A 184 -29.62 -5.45 6.60
CA ARG A 184 -28.43 -6.25 6.24
C ARG A 184 -28.24 -6.37 4.72
N ASP A 185 -29.33 -6.38 3.96
CA ASP A 185 -29.34 -6.51 2.50
C ASP A 185 -28.79 -5.26 1.79
N GLU A 186 -29.04 -4.06 2.33
CA GLU A 186 -28.48 -2.81 1.78
C GLU A 186 -26.96 -2.73 1.99
N PHE A 187 -26.49 -3.17 3.14
CA PHE A 187 -25.05 -3.26 3.45
C PHE A 187 -24.36 -4.23 2.49
N MET A 188 -24.93 -5.42 2.30
CA MET A 188 -24.41 -6.41 1.38
C MET A 188 -24.37 -5.89 -0.07
N THR A 189 -25.45 -5.26 -0.52
CA THR A 189 -25.56 -4.70 -1.88
C THR A 189 -24.47 -3.65 -2.12
N SER A 190 -24.22 -2.77 -1.14
CA SER A 190 -23.17 -1.75 -1.23
C SER A 190 -21.78 -2.35 -1.28
N THR A 191 -21.49 -3.38 -0.48
CA THR A 191 -20.22 -4.10 -0.51
C THR A 191 -19.99 -4.78 -1.85
N ARG A 192 -21.03 -5.40 -2.43
CA ARG A 192 -20.98 -6.03 -3.74
C ARG A 192 -20.74 -5.01 -4.86
N GLN A 193 -21.44 -3.87 -4.83
CA GLN A 193 -21.24 -2.79 -5.79
C GLN A 193 -19.80 -2.25 -5.73
N ALA A 194 -19.27 -2.03 -4.54
CA ALA A 194 -17.89 -1.61 -4.35
C ALA A 194 -16.89 -2.63 -4.91
N ALA A 195 -17.08 -3.92 -4.63
CA ALA A 195 -16.23 -4.99 -5.13
C ALA A 195 -16.27 -5.09 -6.67
N ARG A 196 -17.46 -5.02 -7.27
CA ARG A 196 -17.63 -5.00 -8.73
C ARG A 196 -16.97 -3.78 -9.37
N PHE A 197 -17.22 -2.59 -8.83
CA PHE A 197 -16.65 -1.35 -9.35
C PHE A 197 -15.13 -1.39 -9.31
N THR A 198 -14.56 -1.81 -8.17
CA THR A 198 -13.10 -1.94 -8.02
C THR A 198 -12.53 -2.98 -8.97
N SER A 199 -13.20 -4.11 -9.15
CA SER A 199 -12.79 -5.15 -10.08
C SER A 199 -12.82 -4.65 -11.54
N ILE A 200 -13.90 -4.00 -11.98
CA ILE A 200 -14.05 -3.46 -13.34
C ILE A 200 -13.00 -2.39 -13.64
N LEU A 201 -12.60 -1.61 -12.64
CA LEU A 201 -11.61 -0.55 -12.82
C LEU A 201 -10.17 -1.09 -12.78
N LEU A 202 -9.85 -1.94 -11.78
CA LEU A 202 -8.48 -2.38 -11.54
C LEU A 202 -8.06 -3.56 -12.44
N ALA A 203 -8.95 -4.49 -12.75
CA ALA A 203 -8.55 -5.68 -13.47
C ALA A 203 -8.08 -5.37 -14.90
N PRO A 204 -8.73 -4.50 -15.71
CA PRO A 204 -8.18 -4.08 -17.00
C PRO A 204 -6.86 -3.31 -16.86
N ALA A 205 -6.76 -2.43 -15.87
CA ALA A 205 -5.54 -1.67 -15.63
C ALA A 205 -4.35 -2.60 -15.27
N THR A 206 -4.58 -3.59 -14.41
CA THR A 206 -3.56 -4.59 -14.08
C THR A 206 -3.21 -5.47 -15.27
N ALA A 207 -4.18 -5.88 -16.08
CA ALA A 207 -3.94 -6.65 -17.30
C ALA A 207 -3.10 -5.85 -18.31
N PHE A 208 -3.42 -4.57 -18.51
CA PHE A 208 -2.64 -3.66 -19.33
C PHE A 208 -1.19 -3.55 -18.81
N CYS A 209 -1.02 -3.30 -17.50
CA CYS A 209 0.31 -3.21 -16.90
C CYS A 209 1.12 -4.51 -17.04
N ILE A 210 0.47 -5.68 -16.98
CA ILE A 210 1.15 -6.97 -17.15
C ILE A 210 1.62 -7.15 -18.60
N LEU A 211 0.79 -6.80 -19.58
CA LEU A 211 1.12 -6.94 -21.00
C LEU A 211 2.25 -6.00 -21.43
N PHE A 212 2.13 -4.75 -21.08
CA PHE A 212 3.08 -3.71 -21.46
C PHE A 212 4.15 -3.46 -20.39
N ALA A 213 4.39 -4.46 -19.51
CA ALA A 213 5.32 -4.33 -18.40
C ALA A 213 6.74 -3.93 -18.86
N SER A 214 7.24 -4.51 -19.95
CA SER A 214 8.55 -4.17 -20.49
C SER A 214 8.63 -2.73 -20.97
N ASP A 215 7.63 -2.29 -21.73
CA ASP A 215 7.57 -0.96 -22.30
C ASP A 215 7.40 0.10 -21.20
N ILE A 216 6.54 -0.18 -20.21
CA ILE A 216 6.34 0.69 -19.04
C ILE A 216 7.64 0.83 -18.25
N VAL A 217 8.35 -0.27 -18.01
CA VAL A 217 9.61 -0.26 -17.26
C VAL A 217 10.70 0.48 -18.04
N SER A 218 10.86 0.23 -19.34
CA SER A 218 11.82 0.96 -20.18
C SER A 218 11.51 2.46 -20.22
N LEU A 219 10.24 2.83 -20.36
CA LEU A 219 9.82 4.23 -20.43
C LEU A 219 10.03 4.98 -19.10
N LEU A 220 9.70 4.36 -17.97
CA LEU A 220 9.75 5.00 -16.64
C LEU A 220 11.13 4.92 -16.00
N LEU A 221 11.89 3.85 -16.24
CA LEU A 221 13.12 3.53 -15.49
C LEU A 221 14.36 3.36 -16.36
N THR A 222 14.24 3.14 -17.65
CA THR A 222 15.29 2.76 -18.58
C THR A 222 15.50 1.24 -18.68
N ASP A 223 16.18 0.79 -19.75
CA ASP A 223 16.40 -0.63 -20.06
C ASP A 223 17.23 -1.39 -19.01
N LYS A 224 18.02 -0.67 -18.20
CA LYS A 224 18.79 -1.27 -17.09
C LYS A 224 17.88 -1.99 -16.07
N TRP A 225 16.60 -1.62 -16.03
CA TRP A 225 15.63 -2.14 -15.07
C TRP A 225 14.76 -3.27 -15.61
N LEU A 226 14.93 -3.68 -16.86
CA LEU A 226 14.20 -4.80 -17.45
C LEU A 226 14.18 -6.08 -16.59
N PRO A 227 15.25 -6.44 -15.83
CA PRO A 227 15.18 -7.58 -14.92
C PRO A 227 14.10 -7.47 -13.84
N CYS A 228 13.53 -6.30 -13.57
CA CYS A 228 12.42 -6.16 -12.61
C CYS A 228 11.03 -6.49 -13.20
N VAL A 229 10.90 -6.68 -14.51
CA VAL A 229 9.64 -6.93 -15.21
C VAL A 229 8.86 -8.12 -14.65
N PRO A 230 9.43 -9.30 -14.40
CA PRO A 230 8.69 -10.43 -13.81
C PRO A 230 8.15 -10.10 -12.42
N ILE A 231 8.91 -9.33 -11.63
CA ILE A 231 8.51 -8.89 -10.29
C ILE A 231 7.34 -7.90 -10.39
N PHE A 232 7.42 -6.95 -11.32
CA PHE A 232 6.37 -5.99 -11.62
C PHE A 232 5.05 -6.69 -11.99
N GLN A 233 5.10 -7.68 -12.89
CA GLN A 233 3.94 -8.47 -13.31
C GLN A 233 3.30 -9.23 -12.13
N LEU A 234 4.10 -9.87 -11.29
CA LEU A 234 3.64 -10.56 -10.10
C LEU A 234 2.98 -9.59 -9.10
N TYR A 235 3.56 -8.40 -8.92
CA TYR A 235 2.98 -7.38 -8.04
C TYR A 235 1.71 -6.75 -8.61
N CYS A 236 1.50 -6.72 -9.92
CA CYS A 236 0.22 -6.34 -10.52
C CYS A 236 -0.91 -7.29 -10.06
N VAL A 237 -0.65 -8.60 -10.05
CA VAL A 237 -1.62 -9.60 -9.53
C VAL A 237 -1.84 -9.42 -8.02
N ALA A 238 -0.77 -9.22 -7.24
CA ALA A 238 -0.87 -9.00 -5.80
C ALA A 238 -1.66 -7.72 -5.46
N SER A 239 -1.51 -6.65 -6.24
CA SER A 239 -2.19 -5.37 -6.02
C SER A 239 -3.70 -5.46 -6.24
N LEU A 240 -4.13 -6.21 -7.25
CA LEU A 240 -5.55 -6.50 -7.47
C LEU A 240 -6.16 -7.29 -6.30
N SER A 241 -5.50 -8.37 -5.87
CA SER A 241 -5.90 -9.16 -4.71
C SER A 241 -6.01 -8.30 -3.44
N ARG A 242 -5.00 -7.45 -3.19
CA ARG A 242 -4.96 -6.54 -2.04
C ARG A 242 -6.13 -5.54 -2.01
N SER A 243 -6.49 -4.98 -3.16
CA SER A 243 -7.60 -4.02 -3.26
C SER A 243 -8.95 -4.66 -2.98
N LEU A 244 -9.18 -5.87 -3.48
CA LEU A 244 -10.41 -6.64 -3.20
C LEU A 244 -10.48 -7.06 -1.72
N THR A 245 -9.35 -7.48 -1.14
CA THR A 245 -9.22 -7.80 0.28
C THR A 245 -9.56 -6.61 1.16
N LEU A 246 -9.13 -5.39 0.77
CA LEU A 246 -9.42 -4.16 1.53
C LEU A 246 -10.94 -3.94 1.67
N ILE A 247 -11.72 -4.08 0.58
CA ILE A 247 -13.17 -3.85 0.62
C ILE A 247 -13.86 -4.82 1.58
N ALA A 248 -13.55 -6.10 1.48
CA ALA A 248 -14.11 -7.12 2.36
C ALA A 248 -13.69 -6.89 3.82
N ARG A 249 -12.43 -6.48 4.07
CA ARG A 249 -11.91 -6.14 5.40
C ARG A 249 -12.63 -4.94 6.00
N GLN A 250 -12.87 -3.88 5.24
CA GLN A 250 -13.65 -2.72 5.69
C GLN A 250 -15.09 -3.12 6.05
N GLY A 251 -15.70 -4.00 5.25
CA GLY A 251 -17.01 -4.58 5.57
C GLY A 251 -17.01 -5.34 6.91
N ILE A 252 -16.00 -6.18 7.17
CA ILE A 252 -15.86 -6.92 8.43
C ILE A 252 -15.68 -5.94 9.60
N MET A 253 -14.81 -4.93 9.46
CA MET A 253 -14.59 -3.92 10.49
C MET A 253 -15.86 -3.12 10.80
N ALA A 254 -16.66 -2.79 9.78
CA ALA A 254 -17.93 -2.09 9.95
C ALA A 254 -18.95 -2.90 10.77
N THR A 255 -18.88 -4.25 10.78
CA THR A 255 -19.71 -5.08 11.67
C THR A 255 -19.25 -5.07 13.13
N GLY A 256 -18.16 -4.36 13.45
CA GLY A 256 -17.56 -4.31 14.79
C GLY A 256 -16.57 -5.45 15.08
N ASN A 257 -16.33 -6.33 14.12
CA ASN A 257 -15.38 -7.44 14.27
C ASN A 257 -13.97 -7.00 13.87
N ALA A 258 -13.18 -6.52 14.83
CA ALA A 258 -11.78 -6.17 14.64
C ALA A 258 -10.82 -7.36 14.86
N ARG A 259 -11.32 -8.50 15.37
CA ARG A 259 -10.51 -9.68 15.68
C ARG A 259 -10.10 -10.44 14.42
N ASP A 260 -11.04 -10.66 13.51
CA ASP A 260 -10.78 -11.43 12.31
C ASP A 260 -9.72 -10.79 11.40
N PRO A 261 -9.76 -9.48 11.09
CA PRO A 261 -8.69 -8.81 10.35
C PRO A 261 -7.31 -8.97 10.99
N LEU A 262 -7.22 -8.94 12.33
CA LEU A 262 -5.97 -9.15 13.05
C LEU A 262 -5.44 -10.58 12.86
N LEU A 263 -6.30 -11.59 13.01
CA LEU A 263 -5.93 -12.99 12.81
C LEU A 263 -5.50 -13.28 11.37
N ILE A 264 -6.17 -12.67 10.39
CA ILE A 264 -5.82 -12.79 8.97
C ILE A 264 -4.47 -12.12 8.69
N ALA A 265 -4.18 -10.96 9.28
CA ALA A 265 -2.88 -10.30 9.16
C ALA A 265 -1.75 -11.15 9.77
N MET A 266 -1.99 -11.80 10.93
CA MET A 266 -1.07 -12.76 11.52
C MET A 266 -0.84 -13.97 10.60
N LEU A 267 -1.91 -14.53 10.03
CA LEU A 267 -1.81 -15.66 9.10
C LEU A 267 -0.93 -15.29 7.90
N LYS A 268 -1.15 -14.10 7.31
CA LYS A 268 -0.33 -13.60 6.19
C LYS A 268 1.14 -13.46 6.59
N LEU A 269 1.44 -12.84 7.73
CA LEU A 269 2.80 -12.66 8.22
C LEU A 269 3.50 -14.01 8.40
N VAL A 270 2.87 -14.94 9.10
CA VAL A 270 3.45 -16.25 9.38
C VAL A 270 3.62 -17.06 8.09
N SER A 271 2.59 -17.11 7.23
CA SER A 271 2.68 -17.85 5.96
C SER A 271 3.72 -17.26 5.01
N SER A 272 3.81 -15.94 4.90
CA SER A 272 4.80 -15.29 4.02
C SER A 272 6.23 -15.54 4.48
N LEU A 273 6.51 -15.45 5.79
CA LEU A 273 7.85 -15.69 6.33
C LEU A 273 8.23 -17.19 6.31
N ALA A 274 7.28 -18.08 6.60
CA ALA A 274 7.54 -19.52 6.53
C ALA A 274 7.85 -19.97 5.10
N LEU A 275 7.04 -19.56 4.14
CA LEU A 275 7.26 -19.88 2.73
C LEU A 275 8.55 -19.22 2.20
N PHE A 276 8.86 -17.98 2.61
CA PHE A 276 10.14 -17.34 2.30
C PHE A 276 11.32 -18.19 2.77
N GLY A 277 11.30 -18.62 4.04
CA GLY A 277 12.34 -19.45 4.61
C GLY A 277 12.55 -20.76 3.85
N ILE A 278 11.45 -21.43 3.47
CA ILE A 278 11.49 -22.67 2.67
C ILE A 278 12.17 -22.42 1.31
N VAL A 279 11.77 -21.36 0.60
CA VAL A 279 12.34 -21.05 -0.72
C VAL A 279 13.82 -20.68 -0.63
N VAL A 280 14.22 -19.93 0.40
CA VAL A 280 15.63 -19.59 0.63
C VAL A 280 16.47 -20.84 0.91
N LEU A 281 15.98 -21.75 1.76
CA LEU A 281 16.67 -23.03 2.06
C LEU A 281 16.82 -23.91 0.82
N MET A 282 15.87 -23.82 -0.12
CA MET A 282 15.93 -24.55 -1.40
C MET A 282 16.82 -23.85 -2.46
N GLY A 283 17.46 -22.73 -2.13
CA GLY A 283 18.24 -21.95 -3.09
C GLY A 283 17.41 -21.24 -4.17
N GLY A 284 16.16 -20.89 -3.85
CA GLY A 284 15.22 -20.33 -4.80
C GLY A 284 15.58 -18.93 -5.29
N SER A 285 15.15 -18.61 -6.49
CA SER A 285 15.38 -17.31 -7.14
C SER A 285 14.51 -16.19 -6.53
N LEU A 286 14.90 -14.93 -6.79
CA LEU A 286 14.14 -13.75 -6.40
C LEU A 286 12.70 -13.76 -6.96
N ILE A 287 12.49 -14.31 -8.16
CA ILE A 287 11.18 -14.44 -8.79
C ILE A 287 10.31 -15.43 -7.99
N LEU A 288 10.86 -16.58 -7.57
CA LEU A 288 10.15 -17.55 -6.74
C LEU A 288 9.74 -16.94 -5.39
N ILE A 289 10.62 -16.18 -4.76
CA ILE A 289 10.32 -15.47 -3.53
C ILE A 289 9.18 -14.48 -3.74
N THR A 290 9.19 -13.72 -4.85
CA THR A 290 8.09 -12.81 -5.20
C THR A 290 6.78 -13.57 -5.44
N ALA A 291 6.83 -14.71 -6.13
CA ALA A 291 5.65 -15.55 -6.34
C ALA A 291 5.05 -16.06 -5.01
N VAL A 292 5.89 -16.44 -4.06
CA VAL A 292 5.46 -16.82 -2.70
C VAL A 292 4.75 -15.68 -1.99
N TRP A 293 5.24 -14.44 -2.14
CA TRP A 293 4.53 -13.27 -1.59
C TRP A 293 3.14 -13.11 -2.21
N VAL A 294 3.01 -13.29 -3.51
CA VAL A 294 1.70 -13.27 -4.20
C VAL A 294 0.79 -14.38 -3.66
N CYS A 295 1.31 -15.59 -3.47
CA CYS A 295 0.55 -16.69 -2.84
C CYS A 295 0.05 -16.31 -1.44
N ALA A 296 0.88 -15.67 -0.61
CA ALA A 296 0.46 -15.20 0.71
C ALA A 296 -0.66 -14.15 0.61
N CYS A 297 -0.63 -13.25 -0.38
CA CYS A 297 -1.72 -12.30 -0.63
C CYS A 297 -3.02 -13.00 -1.07
N VAL A 298 -2.94 -14.05 -1.87
CA VAL A 298 -4.12 -14.85 -2.28
C VAL A 298 -4.68 -15.64 -1.09
N ILE A 299 -3.84 -16.17 -0.22
CA ILE A 299 -4.26 -16.83 1.04
C ILE A 299 -4.98 -15.82 1.93
N GLU A 300 -4.43 -14.61 2.10
CA GLU A 300 -5.07 -13.50 2.84
C GLU A 300 -6.46 -13.18 2.25
N GLN A 301 -6.58 -13.09 0.94
CA GLN A 301 -7.84 -12.84 0.26
C GLN A 301 -8.85 -13.96 0.53
N GLY A 302 -8.45 -15.23 0.40
CA GLY A 302 -9.30 -16.37 0.69
C GLY A 302 -9.78 -16.40 2.15
N ALA A 303 -8.88 -16.13 3.10
CA ALA A 303 -9.24 -16.03 4.53
C ALA A 303 -10.23 -14.90 4.80
N THR A 304 -10.02 -13.75 4.14
CA THR A 304 -10.93 -12.59 4.25
C THR A 304 -12.31 -12.89 3.65
N MET A 305 -12.38 -13.60 2.53
CA MET A 305 -13.64 -14.07 1.93
C MET A 305 -14.43 -14.98 2.87
N VAL A 306 -13.74 -15.91 3.55
CA VAL A 306 -14.36 -16.80 4.56
C VAL A 306 -14.87 -15.98 5.76
N SER A 307 -14.09 -15.03 6.26
CA SER A 307 -14.49 -14.18 7.36
C SER A 307 -15.68 -13.27 6.99
N ALA A 308 -15.70 -12.69 5.79
CA ALA A 308 -16.82 -11.89 5.29
C ALA A 308 -18.11 -12.71 5.20
N ARG A 309 -18.02 -13.99 4.78
CA ARG A 309 -19.16 -14.91 4.80
C ARG A 309 -19.71 -15.12 6.23
N LYS A 310 -18.83 -15.26 7.22
CA LYS A 310 -19.23 -15.45 8.63
C LYS A 310 -19.81 -14.16 9.24
N SER A 311 -19.18 -13.02 8.99
CA SER A 311 -19.53 -11.74 9.64
C SER A 311 -20.83 -11.13 9.13
N PHE A 312 -21.06 -11.13 7.81
CA PHE A 312 -22.24 -10.49 7.22
C PHE A 312 -22.92 -11.30 6.10
N GLY A 313 -22.54 -12.56 5.90
CA GLY A 313 -23.24 -13.48 5.01
C GLY A 313 -22.86 -13.38 3.54
N TYR A 314 -21.77 -12.70 3.18
CA TYR A 314 -21.30 -12.55 1.81
C TYR A 314 -20.73 -13.88 1.30
N LYS A 315 -21.56 -14.70 0.64
CA LYS A 315 -21.18 -16.04 0.17
C LYS A 315 -19.99 -15.98 -0.80
N ILE A 316 -19.04 -16.91 -0.67
CA ILE A 316 -17.82 -16.96 -1.48
C ILE A 316 -18.14 -17.04 -2.98
N SER A 317 -19.14 -17.85 -3.39
CA SER A 317 -19.57 -17.94 -4.79
C SER A 317 -20.01 -16.58 -5.35
N VAL A 318 -20.71 -15.77 -4.54
CA VAL A 318 -21.15 -14.44 -4.94
C VAL A 318 -19.96 -13.47 -5.01
N GLN A 319 -18.99 -13.58 -4.10
CA GLN A 319 -17.75 -12.80 -4.14
C GLN A 319 -16.96 -13.09 -5.43
N CYS A 320 -16.80 -14.36 -5.79
CA CYS A 320 -16.16 -14.74 -7.04
C CYS A 320 -16.93 -14.20 -8.26
N PHE A 321 -18.27 -14.30 -8.23
CA PHE A 321 -19.12 -13.79 -9.31
C PHE A 321 -19.04 -12.26 -9.44
N ASP A 322 -18.87 -11.54 -8.35
CA ASP A 322 -18.73 -10.08 -8.35
C ASP A 322 -17.37 -9.60 -8.89
N ILE A 323 -16.37 -10.48 -8.98
CA ILE A 323 -15.05 -10.22 -9.58
C ILE A 323 -15.05 -10.52 -11.10
N LEU A 324 -15.90 -11.43 -11.56
CA LEU A 324 -15.98 -11.87 -12.97
C LEU A 324 -16.12 -10.73 -14.00
N PRO A 325 -16.94 -9.68 -13.79
CA PRO A 325 -17.05 -8.60 -14.75
C PRO A 325 -15.74 -7.86 -15.00
N GLY A 326 -14.92 -7.69 -13.96
CA GLY A 326 -13.59 -7.12 -14.09
C GLY A 326 -12.63 -8.02 -14.87
N MET A 327 -12.69 -9.33 -14.65
CA MET A 327 -11.90 -10.30 -15.44
C MET A 327 -12.36 -10.29 -16.89
N ALA A 328 -13.65 -10.27 -17.17
CA ALA A 328 -14.19 -10.20 -18.52
C ALA A 328 -13.77 -8.91 -19.25
N SER A 329 -13.82 -7.75 -18.57
CA SER A 329 -13.35 -6.48 -19.13
C SER A 329 -11.84 -6.48 -19.39
N SER A 330 -11.06 -7.21 -18.60
CA SER A 330 -9.62 -7.40 -18.84
C SER A 330 -9.37 -8.20 -20.12
N PHE A 331 -10.11 -9.28 -20.34
CA PHE A 331 -9.98 -10.08 -21.56
C PHE A 331 -10.37 -9.28 -22.82
N SER A 332 -11.42 -8.47 -22.77
CA SER A 332 -11.83 -7.61 -23.88
C SER A 332 -10.80 -6.50 -24.16
N GLY A 333 -10.28 -5.88 -23.12
CA GLY A 333 -9.19 -4.89 -23.25
C GLY A 333 -7.90 -5.48 -23.81
N LEU A 334 -7.57 -6.69 -23.38
CA LEU A 334 -6.44 -7.48 -23.88
C LEU A 334 -6.58 -7.81 -25.35
N ALA A 335 -7.75 -8.30 -25.77
CA ALA A 335 -8.06 -8.60 -27.16
C ALA A 335 -7.96 -7.35 -28.05
N LEU A 336 -8.49 -6.22 -27.59
CA LEU A 336 -8.37 -4.94 -28.29
C LEU A 336 -6.91 -4.47 -28.40
N ALA A 337 -6.11 -4.62 -27.36
CA ALA A 337 -4.68 -4.26 -27.36
C ALA A 337 -3.89 -5.13 -28.33
N LEU A 338 -4.13 -6.44 -28.37
CA LEU A 338 -3.50 -7.36 -29.32
C LEU A 338 -3.92 -7.07 -30.77
N VAL A 339 -5.17 -6.73 -31.00
CA VAL A 339 -5.67 -6.31 -32.30
C VAL A 339 -5.01 -4.99 -32.72
N ALA A 340 -4.92 -4.01 -31.86
CA ALA A 340 -4.23 -2.75 -32.13
C ALA A 340 -2.74 -2.96 -32.49
N GLN A 341 -2.08 -3.87 -31.77
CA GLN A 341 -0.70 -4.27 -32.03
C GLN A 341 -0.54 -4.96 -33.42
N SER A 342 -1.51 -5.80 -33.82
CA SER A 342 -1.51 -6.45 -35.13
C SER A 342 -1.76 -5.49 -36.31
N PHE A 343 -2.44 -4.36 -36.06
CA PHE A 343 -2.65 -3.30 -37.07
C PHE A 343 -1.52 -2.26 -37.13
N GLY A 344 -0.37 -2.53 -36.52
CA GLY A 344 0.83 -1.70 -36.71
C GLY A 344 0.83 -0.38 -35.93
N PHE A 345 0.06 -0.25 -34.85
CA PHE A 345 0.14 0.89 -33.94
C PHE A 345 1.47 0.92 -33.13
N HIS A 346 2.56 0.44 -33.72
CA HIS A 346 3.93 0.64 -33.23
C HIS A 346 4.40 2.12 -33.30
N ALA A 347 3.63 2.99 -33.93
CA ALA A 347 4.04 4.37 -34.23
C ALA A 347 3.75 5.38 -33.09
N LEU A 348 3.28 4.96 -31.91
CA LEU A 348 3.03 5.87 -30.78
C LEU A 348 4.03 5.71 -29.63
N VAL A 349 5.02 4.80 -29.72
CA VAL A 349 6.02 4.53 -28.67
C VAL A 349 7.46 4.57 -29.22
N SER A 350 7.66 4.86 -30.49
CA SER A 350 8.98 5.20 -31.09
C SER A 350 9.10 6.76 -31.21
#